data_edadc050055ecd4bc5d26ea3cf221d51
#
_entry.id   edadc050055ecd4bc5d26ea3cf221d51
#
_cell.length_a   1.000
_cell.length_b   1.000
_cell.length_c   1.000
_cell.angle_alpha   90.00
_cell.angle_beta   90.00
_cell.angle_gamma   90.00
#
_symmetry.space_group_name_H-M   'P 1'
#
loop_
_entity.id
_entity.type
_entity.pdbx_description
1 polymer ?
#
loop_
_entity_poly.entity_id
_entity_poly.type
_entity_poly.pdbx_seq_one_letter_code
_entity_poly.pdbx_strand_id
1 'polypeptide(L)'
;SKGFFPQQDTGQLTGRIQGDQSISFQLMQKKLSSFIDIVGADPAVESVVGYTGGAQRNSGSLFVTLKPLAERMESADKVLARLRVRLADVPGASIILSPVQDIKVGGRQSRSSYQYTSQADDLDMLRQWEARIRSALAQLPELLDVDTDEQSKGLQTLLTINRDTTARMGISSRQIDTVLNDAFAQRSVSTIYDSLNQYQVVMGVAPQYAESAAALDRLQISGPGGVQVP
;
A
#
# COMPACT_ATOMS: atom_id res chain seq x y z
N SER A 1 -28.24 3.52 14.55
CA SER A 1 -27.35 3.68 15.74
C SER A 1 -27.38 5.14 16.17
N LYS A 2 -27.61 5.38 17.46
CA LYS A 2 -27.56 6.73 18.01
C LYS A 2 -26.10 6.96 18.46
N GLY A 3 -25.27 7.49 17.56
CA GLY A 3 -23.95 7.99 17.93
C GLY A 3 -24.10 9.26 18.78
N PHE A 4 -23.16 9.50 19.70
CA PHE A 4 -23.16 10.67 20.58
C PHE A 4 -23.00 11.99 19.79
N PHE A 5 -22.43 11.92 18.59
CA PHE A 5 -22.32 13.02 17.65
C PHE A 5 -22.99 12.63 16.32
N PRO A 6 -23.90 13.48 15.78
CA PRO A 6 -24.44 13.26 14.45
C PRO A 6 -23.31 13.38 13.40
N GLN A 7 -23.32 12.48 12.43
CA GLN A 7 -22.41 12.61 11.29
C GLN A 7 -22.82 13.84 10.47
N GLN A 8 -21.86 14.74 10.26
CA GLN A 8 -22.06 15.92 9.43
C GLN A 8 -21.72 15.59 7.98
N ASP A 9 -22.56 16.04 7.06
CA ASP A 9 -22.27 16.00 5.63
C ASP A 9 -21.44 17.23 5.25
N THR A 10 -20.12 17.08 5.36
CA THR A 10 -19.14 18.14 5.02
C THR A 10 -18.90 18.26 3.51
N GLY A 11 -19.49 17.37 2.70
CA GLY A 11 -19.17 17.28 1.27
C GLY A 11 -17.75 16.79 0.97
N GLN A 12 -17.03 16.31 1.97
CA GLN A 12 -15.66 15.81 1.78
C GLN A 12 -15.55 14.34 2.19
N LEU A 13 -14.87 13.55 1.32
CA LEU A 13 -14.54 12.17 1.60
C LEU A 13 -13.03 11.98 1.58
N THR A 14 -12.54 11.10 2.41
CA THR A 14 -11.16 10.62 2.37
C THR A 14 -11.15 9.13 2.04
N GLY A 15 -10.24 8.72 1.16
CA GLY A 15 -10.02 7.34 0.77
C GLY A 15 -8.64 6.86 1.19
N ARG A 16 -8.57 5.66 1.73
CA ARG A 16 -7.29 4.98 1.97
C ARG A 16 -7.21 3.78 1.06
N ILE A 17 -6.17 3.75 0.24
CA ILE A 17 -5.90 2.70 -0.72
C ILE A 17 -4.85 1.79 -0.15
N GLN A 18 -5.08 0.47 -0.26
CA GLN A 18 -4.15 -0.57 0.11
C GLN A 18 -4.00 -1.52 -1.07
N GLY A 19 -2.84 -1.55 -1.68
CA GLY A 19 -2.45 -2.55 -2.66
C GLY A 19 -1.87 -3.80 -2.01
N ASP A 20 -1.71 -4.85 -2.79
CA ASP A 20 -1.02 -6.06 -2.35
C ASP A 20 0.40 -5.75 -1.87
N GLN A 21 0.91 -6.52 -0.92
CA GLN A 21 2.21 -6.25 -0.29
C GLN A 21 3.37 -6.25 -1.29
N SER A 22 3.26 -7.06 -2.35
CA SER A 22 4.25 -7.20 -3.42
C SER A 22 4.02 -6.26 -4.62
N ILE A 23 3.04 -5.35 -4.55
CA ILE A 23 2.71 -4.46 -5.66
C ILE A 23 3.87 -3.52 -5.97
N SER A 24 4.23 -3.38 -7.26
CA SER A 24 5.23 -2.41 -7.68
C SER A 24 4.66 -0.98 -7.58
N PHE A 25 5.55 0.00 -7.47
CA PHE A 25 5.15 1.41 -7.44
C PHE A 25 4.37 1.81 -8.71
N GLN A 26 4.81 1.35 -9.87
CA GLN A 26 4.17 1.63 -11.16
C GLN A 26 2.75 1.04 -11.22
N LEU A 27 2.57 -0.18 -10.71
CA LEU A 27 1.26 -0.80 -10.66
C LEU A 27 0.37 -0.09 -9.64
N MET A 28 0.91 0.32 -8.50
CA MET A 28 0.19 1.11 -7.50
C MET A 28 -0.28 2.46 -8.07
N GLN A 29 0.55 3.14 -8.87
CA GLN A 29 0.14 4.35 -9.60
C GLN A 29 -1.03 4.10 -10.56
N LYS A 30 -0.98 3.00 -11.33
CA LYS A 30 -2.09 2.62 -12.21
C LYS A 30 -3.38 2.36 -11.43
N LYS A 31 -3.29 1.70 -10.26
CA LYS A 31 -4.45 1.49 -9.38
C LYS A 31 -5.01 2.79 -8.85
N LEU A 32 -4.13 3.70 -8.41
CA LEU A 32 -4.55 5.05 -7.99
C LEU A 32 -5.29 5.79 -9.11
N SER A 33 -4.76 5.78 -10.33
CA SER A 33 -5.44 6.39 -11.49
C SER A 33 -6.81 5.76 -11.73
N SER A 34 -6.92 4.43 -11.70
CA SER A 34 -8.20 3.74 -11.85
C SER A 34 -9.22 4.17 -10.78
N PHE A 35 -8.80 4.31 -9.53
CA PHE A 35 -9.68 4.80 -8.46
C PHE A 35 -10.09 6.26 -8.67
N ILE A 36 -9.16 7.12 -9.11
CA ILE A 36 -9.46 8.52 -9.45
C ILE A 36 -10.50 8.60 -10.58
N ASP A 37 -10.32 7.80 -11.62
CA ASP A 37 -11.22 7.79 -12.78
C ASP A 37 -12.63 7.31 -12.38
N ILE A 38 -12.73 6.23 -11.60
CA ILE A 38 -14.02 5.70 -11.13
C ILE A 38 -14.76 6.71 -10.27
N VAL A 39 -14.05 7.34 -9.32
CA VAL A 39 -14.64 8.32 -8.40
C VAL A 39 -14.98 9.62 -9.15
N GLY A 40 -14.07 10.11 -9.99
CA GLY A 40 -14.28 11.33 -10.76
C GLY A 40 -15.42 11.25 -11.79
N ALA A 41 -15.74 10.04 -12.26
CA ALA A 41 -16.88 9.82 -13.14
C ALA A 41 -18.25 9.86 -12.43
N ASP A 42 -18.29 10.03 -11.11
CA ASP A 42 -19.55 10.16 -10.38
C ASP A 42 -20.10 11.59 -10.47
N PRO A 43 -21.38 11.78 -10.85
CA PRO A 43 -21.95 13.12 -11.07
C PRO A 43 -22.00 13.99 -9.82
N ALA A 44 -21.96 13.41 -8.63
CA ALA A 44 -21.96 14.13 -7.36
C ALA A 44 -20.55 14.61 -6.94
N VAL A 45 -19.49 14.18 -7.67
CA VAL A 45 -18.11 14.55 -7.36
C VAL A 45 -17.75 15.83 -8.12
N GLU A 46 -17.15 16.77 -7.41
CA GLU A 46 -16.61 18.01 -7.96
C GLU A 46 -15.12 17.85 -8.32
N SER A 47 -14.34 17.30 -7.39
CA SER A 47 -12.91 17.07 -7.60
C SER A 47 -12.39 15.86 -6.84
N VAL A 48 -11.34 15.26 -7.41
CA VAL A 48 -10.60 14.13 -6.81
C VAL A 48 -9.12 14.39 -6.88
N VAL A 49 -8.44 14.24 -5.76
CA VAL A 49 -6.97 14.32 -5.69
C VAL A 49 -6.46 13.07 -4.97
N GLY A 50 -5.44 12.44 -5.53
CA GLY A 50 -4.84 11.26 -4.93
C GLY A 50 -3.34 11.25 -5.03
N TYR A 51 -2.71 10.56 -4.08
CA TYR A 51 -1.27 10.30 -4.11
C TYR A 51 -0.97 8.89 -3.59
N THR A 52 0.14 8.34 -4.05
CA THR A 52 0.71 7.07 -3.58
C THR A 52 2.19 7.23 -3.29
N GLY A 53 2.74 6.35 -2.47
CA GLY A 53 4.11 6.45 -1.98
C GLY A 53 4.17 6.96 -0.54
N GLY A 54 5.37 7.26 -0.07
CA GLY A 54 5.64 7.61 1.33
C GLY A 54 6.26 6.42 2.07
N ALA A 55 5.84 6.19 3.31
CA ALA A 55 6.41 5.15 4.17
C ALA A 55 6.16 3.71 3.65
N GLN A 56 5.07 3.50 2.91
CA GLN A 56 4.71 2.19 2.33
C GLN A 56 4.41 2.34 0.84
N ARG A 57 5.03 1.50 0.01
CA ARG A 57 4.87 1.52 -1.45
C ARG A 57 3.49 1.08 -1.92
N ASN A 58 2.83 0.25 -1.12
CA ASN A 58 1.52 -0.35 -1.41
C ASN A 58 0.36 0.43 -0.78
N SER A 59 0.59 1.66 -0.35
CA SER A 59 -0.45 2.51 0.21
C SER A 59 -0.65 3.78 -0.61
N GLY A 60 -1.87 4.31 -0.54
CA GLY A 60 -2.23 5.58 -1.17
C GLY A 60 -3.38 6.25 -0.44
N SER A 61 -3.58 7.51 -0.76
CA SER A 61 -4.66 8.31 -0.21
C SER A 61 -5.41 9.03 -1.33
N LEU A 62 -6.72 9.16 -1.14
CA LEU A 62 -7.62 9.86 -2.04
C LEU A 62 -8.40 10.90 -1.23
N PHE A 63 -8.53 12.09 -1.77
CA PHE A 63 -9.36 13.17 -1.24
C PHE A 63 -10.38 13.52 -2.30
N VAL A 64 -11.65 13.51 -1.89
CA VAL A 64 -12.77 13.73 -2.78
C VAL A 64 -13.58 14.90 -2.23
N THR A 65 -13.82 15.89 -3.08
CA THR A 65 -14.75 16.96 -2.81
C THR A 65 -16.03 16.69 -3.59
N LEU A 66 -17.14 16.62 -2.87
CA LEU A 66 -18.47 16.50 -3.48
C LEU A 66 -19.03 17.87 -3.81
N LYS A 67 -19.85 17.94 -4.83
CA LYS A 67 -20.61 19.15 -5.16
C LYS A 67 -21.46 19.58 -3.96
N PRO A 68 -21.80 20.85 -3.86
CA PRO A 68 -22.71 21.37 -2.83
C PRO A 68 -23.99 20.54 -2.75
N LEU A 69 -24.52 20.34 -1.52
CA LEU A 69 -25.72 19.53 -1.30
C LEU A 69 -26.92 19.97 -2.15
N ALA A 70 -27.03 21.26 -2.41
CA ALA A 70 -28.08 21.84 -3.25
C ALA A 70 -27.99 21.42 -4.74
N GLU A 71 -26.78 21.10 -5.21
CA GLU A 71 -26.55 20.67 -6.59
C GLU A 71 -26.64 19.15 -6.75
N ARG A 72 -26.06 18.40 -5.82
CA ARG A 72 -26.07 16.92 -5.88
C ARG A 72 -27.38 16.28 -5.43
N MET A 73 -28.21 17.00 -4.68
CA MET A 73 -29.55 16.59 -4.21
C MET A 73 -29.58 15.23 -3.46
N GLU A 74 -28.45 14.77 -2.99
CA GLU A 74 -28.30 13.50 -2.26
C GLU A 74 -27.21 13.60 -1.17
N SER A 75 -27.34 12.80 -0.11
CA SER A 75 -26.39 12.81 1.00
C SER A 75 -25.04 12.16 0.61
N ALA A 76 -23.98 12.55 1.31
CA ALA A 76 -22.66 11.93 1.15
C ALA A 76 -22.71 10.40 1.38
N ASP A 77 -23.56 9.91 2.28
CA ASP A 77 -23.73 8.47 2.53
C ASP A 77 -24.27 7.71 1.31
N LYS A 78 -25.20 8.32 0.55
CA LYS A 78 -25.73 7.71 -0.68
C LYS A 78 -24.66 7.66 -1.77
N VAL A 79 -23.90 8.74 -1.93
CA VAL A 79 -22.76 8.78 -2.85
C VAL A 79 -21.74 7.72 -2.46
N LEU A 80 -21.39 7.63 -1.19
CA LEU A 80 -20.45 6.66 -0.64
C LEU A 80 -20.89 5.21 -0.90
N ALA A 81 -22.17 4.89 -0.66
CA ALA A 81 -22.72 3.55 -0.88
C ALA A 81 -22.61 3.14 -2.37
N ARG A 82 -22.88 4.06 -3.30
CA ARG A 82 -22.76 3.85 -4.74
C ARG A 82 -21.30 3.67 -5.17
N LEU A 83 -20.40 4.51 -4.66
CA LEU A 83 -18.98 4.43 -4.96
C LEU A 83 -18.36 3.12 -4.44
N ARG A 84 -18.74 2.63 -3.27
CA ARG A 84 -18.27 1.35 -2.72
C ARG A 84 -18.50 0.20 -3.69
N VAL A 85 -19.68 0.11 -4.27
CA VAL A 85 -20.00 -0.95 -5.23
C VAL A 85 -19.09 -0.86 -6.45
N ARG A 86 -18.89 0.35 -7.00
CA ARG A 86 -18.06 0.55 -8.20
C ARG A 86 -16.57 0.33 -7.95
N LEU A 87 -16.10 0.60 -6.73
CA LEU A 87 -14.70 0.49 -6.36
C LEU A 87 -14.30 -0.93 -5.93
N ALA A 88 -15.27 -1.78 -5.60
CA ALA A 88 -15.02 -3.18 -5.23
C ALA A 88 -14.44 -4.02 -6.37
N ASP A 89 -14.65 -3.62 -7.63
CA ASP A 89 -14.25 -4.38 -8.80
C ASP A 89 -12.80 -4.10 -9.26
N VAL A 90 -12.01 -3.31 -8.52
CA VAL A 90 -10.61 -3.03 -8.87
C VAL A 90 -9.70 -4.12 -8.31
N PRO A 91 -9.19 -5.05 -9.13
CA PRO A 91 -8.38 -6.16 -8.62
C PRO A 91 -6.99 -5.69 -8.15
N GLY A 92 -6.43 -6.35 -7.14
CA GLY A 92 -5.06 -6.14 -6.65
C GLY A 92 -4.86 -4.88 -5.80
N ALA A 93 -5.92 -4.15 -5.51
CA ALA A 93 -5.93 -3.08 -4.51
C ALA A 93 -7.33 -2.89 -3.96
N SER A 94 -7.43 -2.44 -2.73
CA SER A 94 -8.69 -2.07 -2.08
C SER A 94 -8.68 -0.60 -1.67
N ILE A 95 -9.85 0.01 -1.62
CA ILE A 95 -10.02 1.37 -1.12
C ILE A 95 -11.16 1.40 -0.11
N ILE A 96 -10.94 2.11 1.00
CA ILE A 96 -11.98 2.42 1.98
C ILE A 96 -12.21 3.91 1.93
N LEU A 97 -13.42 4.31 1.53
CA LEU A 97 -13.87 5.70 1.56
C LEU A 97 -14.63 5.98 2.85
N SER A 98 -14.35 7.11 3.45
CA SER A 98 -15.03 7.59 4.66
C SER A 98 -15.33 9.09 4.56
N PRO A 99 -16.46 9.57 5.11
CA PRO A 99 -16.72 11.00 5.18
C PRO A 99 -15.74 11.66 6.16
N VAL A 100 -15.27 12.85 5.79
CA VAL A 100 -14.46 13.67 6.69
C VAL A 100 -15.36 14.26 7.77
N GLN A 101 -15.00 14.07 9.02
CA GLN A 101 -15.69 14.62 10.18
C GLN A 101 -14.81 15.71 10.82
N ASP A 102 -15.42 16.81 11.20
CA ASP A 102 -14.71 17.93 11.86
C ASP A 102 -14.23 17.55 13.26
N ILE A 103 -14.95 16.64 13.92
CA ILE A 103 -14.62 16.16 15.26
C ILE A 103 -14.20 14.69 15.20
N LYS A 104 -12.92 14.43 15.48
CA LYS A 104 -12.39 13.09 15.68
C LYS A 104 -12.32 12.79 17.17
N VAL A 105 -13.14 11.87 17.64
CA VAL A 105 -13.14 11.45 19.05
C VAL A 105 -12.30 10.19 19.20
N GLY A 106 -11.12 10.33 19.80
CA GLY A 106 -10.30 9.25 20.36
C GLY A 106 -9.52 8.39 19.39
N GLY A 107 -8.47 7.74 19.89
CA GLY A 107 -7.85 6.55 19.32
C GLY A 107 -6.70 6.76 18.33
N ARG A 108 -6.04 5.64 18.06
CA ARG A 108 -5.02 5.46 17.02
C ARG A 108 -5.59 5.87 15.66
N GLN A 109 -4.77 6.45 14.80
CA GLN A 109 -5.17 6.67 13.39
C GLN A 109 -5.46 5.32 12.72
N SER A 110 -6.73 5.03 12.49
CA SER A 110 -7.23 3.82 11.85
C SER A 110 -7.94 4.14 10.54
N ARG A 111 -7.99 3.14 9.67
CA ARG A 111 -8.80 3.16 8.46
C ARG A 111 -10.29 3.00 8.77
N SER A 112 -10.62 2.47 9.95
CA SER A 112 -11.97 2.12 10.39
C SER A 112 -12.45 2.99 11.53
N SER A 113 -13.77 3.21 11.62
CA SER A 113 -14.42 3.93 12.73
C SER A 113 -14.34 3.18 14.06
N TYR A 114 -14.22 1.86 14.00
CA TYR A 114 -14.08 0.98 15.16
C TYR A 114 -12.82 0.14 15.00
N GLN A 115 -12.10 -0.07 16.10
CA GLN A 115 -10.91 -0.91 16.14
C GLN A 115 -11.05 -1.98 17.20
N TYR A 116 -10.68 -3.19 16.82
CA TYR A 116 -10.48 -4.29 17.74
C TYR A 116 -9.02 -4.73 17.69
N THR A 117 -8.34 -4.74 18.81
CA THR A 117 -6.94 -5.14 18.89
C THR A 117 -6.83 -6.51 19.53
N SER A 118 -6.30 -7.48 18.79
CA SER A 118 -5.96 -8.80 19.30
C SER A 118 -4.48 -8.83 19.70
N GLN A 119 -4.18 -9.51 20.81
CA GLN A 119 -2.83 -9.73 21.28
C GLN A 119 -2.66 -11.22 21.60
N ALA A 120 -1.51 -11.77 21.27
CA ALA A 120 -1.11 -13.12 21.64
C ALA A 120 0.42 -13.17 21.77
N ASP A 121 0.90 -14.10 22.58
CA ASP A 121 2.34 -14.34 22.77
C ASP A 121 2.96 -15.10 21.59
N ASP A 122 2.14 -15.79 20.79
CA ASP A 122 2.54 -16.57 19.63
C ASP A 122 1.93 -15.97 18.35
N LEU A 123 2.79 -15.76 17.34
CA LEU A 123 2.40 -15.14 16.07
C LEU A 123 1.50 -16.04 15.22
N ASP A 124 1.73 -17.35 15.22
CA ASP A 124 0.93 -18.30 14.43
C ASP A 124 -0.47 -18.45 15.03
N MET A 125 -0.56 -18.44 16.35
CA MET A 125 -1.83 -18.38 17.07
C MET A 125 -2.57 -17.08 16.73
N LEU A 126 -1.88 -15.94 16.75
CA LEU A 126 -2.48 -14.65 16.40
C LEU A 126 -3.06 -14.64 14.99
N ARG A 127 -2.34 -15.16 14.01
CA ARG A 127 -2.80 -15.27 12.61
C ARG A 127 -4.02 -16.17 12.45
N GLN A 128 -4.02 -17.31 13.14
CA GLN A 128 -5.17 -18.23 13.09
C GLN A 128 -6.44 -17.57 13.66
N TRP A 129 -6.31 -16.88 14.78
CA TRP A 129 -7.44 -16.20 15.42
C TRP A 129 -7.88 -14.98 14.64
N GLU A 130 -6.94 -14.19 14.07
CA GLU A 130 -7.27 -13.06 13.19
C GLU A 130 -8.18 -13.50 12.06
N ALA A 131 -7.80 -14.52 11.31
CA ALA A 131 -8.57 -15.03 10.18
C ALA A 131 -9.99 -15.47 10.58
N ARG A 132 -10.13 -16.13 11.74
CA ARG A 132 -11.43 -16.56 12.28
C ARG A 132 -12.29 -15.37 12.70
N ILE A 133 -11.72 -14.43 13.46
CA ILE A 133 -12.42 -13.24 13.93
C ILE A 133 -12.88 -12.39 12.75
N ARG A 134 -11.98 -12.11 11.80
CA ARG A 134 -12.29 -11.35 10.59
C ARG A 134 -13.43 -11.99 9.80
N SER A 135 -13.36 -13.31 9.59
CA SER A 135 -14.41 -14.04 8.88
C SER A 135 -15.76 -13.98 9.61
N ALA A 136 -15.77 -14.10 10.93
CA ALA A 136 -16.99 -14.00 11.74
C ALA A 136 -17.57 -12.58 11.71
N LEU A 137 -16.72 -11.55 11.84
CA LEU A 137 -17.16 -10.15 11.78
C LEU A 137 -17.71 -9.78 10.39
N ALA A 138 -17.10 -10.29 9.32
CA ALA A 138 -17.55 -10.04 7.94
C ALA A 138 -18.95 -10.62 7.63
N GLN A 139 -19.43 -11.57 8.44
CA GLN A 139 -20.77 -12.16 8.30
C GLN A 139 -21.86 -11.35 9.02
N LEU A 140 -21.48 -10.37 9.84
CA LEU A 140 -22.44 -9.55 10.58
C LEU A 140 -22.98 -8.43 9.67
N PRO A 141 -24.30 -8.35 9.45
CA PRO A 141 -24.90 -7.36 8.55
C PRO A 141 -24.77 -5.92 9.08
N GLU A 142 -24.46 -5.76 10.36
CA GLU A 142 -24.25 -4.47 11.01
C GLU A 142 -22.87 -3.87 10.73
N LEU A 143 -21.91 -4.69 10.25
CA LEU A 143 -20.54 -4.28 9.98
C LEU A 143 -20.29 -4.18 8.48
N LEU A 144 -19.72 -3.06 8.06
CA LEU A 144 -19.28 -2.80 6.69
C LEU A 144 -17.77 -2.59 6.69
N ASP A 145 -17.11 -3.02 5.61
CA ASP A 145 -15.69 -2.79 5.38
C ASP A 145 -14.79 -3.36 6.51
N VAL A 146 -15.04 -4.62 6.90
CA VAL A 146 -14.18 -5.33 7.87
C VAL A 146 -12.82 -5.59 7.24
N ASP A 147 -11.77 -4.97 7.81
CA ASP A 147 -10.39 -5.03 7.33
C ASP A 147 -9.42 -5.35 8.49
N THR A 148 -8.21 -5.77 8.15
CA THR A 148 -7.13 -6.08 9.10
C THR A 148 -5.86 -5.35 8.70
N ASP A 149 -4.98 -5.08 9.64
CA ASP A 149 -3.63 -4.60 9.41
C ASP A 149 -2.60 -5.74 9.22
N GLU A 150 -3.04 -6.99 9.37
CA GLU A 150 -2.22 -8.16 9.05
C GLU A 150 -2.05 -8.29 7.52
N GLN A 151 -0.80 -8.28 7.07
CA GLN A 151 -0.44 -8.37 5.66
C GLN A 151 0.41 -9.63 5.42
N SER A 152 -0.25 -10.77 5.21
CA SER A 152 0.42 -12.06 4.97
C SER A 152 0.42 -12.50 3.50
N LYS A 153 -0.22 -11.75 2.60
CA LYS A 153 -0.44 -12.15 1.19
C LYS A 153 0.67 -11.75 0.21
N GLY A 154 1.74 -11.09 0.70
CA GLY A 154 2.86 -10.71 -0.15
C GLY A 154 3.68 -11.92 -0.59
N LEU A 155 3.98 -12.01 -1.88
CA LEU A 155 4.98 -12.95 -2.37
C LEU A 155 6.34 -12.56 -1.79
N GLN A 156 7.00 -13.51 -1.13
CA GLN A 156 8.34 -13.36 -0.59
C GLN A 156 9.28 -14.32 -1.32
N THR A 157 10.41 -13.80 -1.77
CA THR A 157 11.51 -14.63 -2.26
C THR A 157 12.52 -14.78 -1.15
N LEU A 158 12.70 -16.00 -0.65
CA LEU A 158 13.72 -16.31 0.35
C LEU A 158 15.02 -16.71 -0.37
N LEU A 159 16.06 -15.91 -0.18
CA LEU A 159 17.40 -16.21 -0.65
C LEU A 159 18.18 -16.98 0.43
N THR A 160 18.60 -18.19 0.09
CA THR A 160 19.47 -19.00 0.96
C THR A 160 20.88 -19.03 0.41
N ILE A 161 21.81 -18.40 1.12
CA ILE A 161 23.22 -18.35 0.73
C ILE A 161 23.89 -19.67 1.11
N ASN A 162 24.44 -20.39 0.13
CA ASN A 162 25.29 -21.55 0.38
C ASN A 162 26.70 -21.09 0.78
N ARG A 163 26.96 -21.03 2.09
CA ARG A 163 28.22 -20.50 2.65
C ARG A 163 29.44 -21.28 2.24
N ASP A 164 29.32 -22.60 2.08
CA ASP A 164 30.46 -23.46 1.69
C ASP A 164 30.86 -23.20 0.22
N THR A 165 29.89 -23.01 -0.63
CA THR A 165 30.13 -22.67 -2.03
C THR A 165 30.71 -21.27 -2.18
N THR A 166 30.18 -20.27 -1.49
CA THR A 166 30.69 -18.89 -1.54
C THR A 166 32.10 -18.79 -0.99
N ALA A 167 32.41 -19.51 0.09
CA ALA A 167 33.78 -19.56 0.64
C ALA A 167 34.79 -20.15 -0.35
N ARG A 168 34.41 -21.25 -1.04
CA ARG A 168 35.27 -21.87 -2.09
C ARG A 168 35.49 -20.94 -3.28
N MET A 169 34.52 -20.11 -3.62
CA MET A 169 34.61 -19.14 -4.72
C MET A 169 35.26 -17.81 -4.28
N GLY A 170 35.61 -17.67 -3.01
CA GLY A 170 36.21 -16.45 -2.46
C GLY A 170 35.24 -15.27 -2.42
N ILE A 171 33.93 -15.53 -2.42
CA ILE A 171 32.89 -14.51 -2.37
C ILE A 171 32.45 -14.32 -0.92
N SER A 172 32.49 -13.09 -0.45
CA SER A 172 32.04 -12.74 0.89
C SER A 172 30.53 -12.42 0.92
N SER A 173 29.88 -12.66 2.06
CA SER A 173 28.48 -12.27 2.27
C SER A 173 28.25 -10.78 2.00
N ARG A 174 29.23 -9.92 2.33
CA ARG A 174 29.14 -8.48 2.07
C ARG A 174 29.06 -8.16 0.56
N GLN A 175 29.76 -8.90 -0.30
CA GLN A 175 29.67 -8.72 -1.75
C GLN A 175 28.27 -9.09 -2.26
N ILE A 176 27.70 -10.18 -1.74
CA ILE A 176 26.33 -10.60 -2.06
C ILE A 176 25.34 -9.51 -1.64
N ASP A 177 25.43 -9.05 -0.39
CA ASP A 177 24.57 -8.00 0.14
C ASP A 177 24.67 -6.71 -0.67
N THR A 178 25.91 -6.35 -1.10
CA THR A 178 26.10 -5.15 -1.92
C THR A 178 25.42 -5.29 -3.28
N VAL A 179 25.61 -6.41 -3.98
CA VAL A 179 24.99 -6.64 -5.30
C VAL A 179 23.47 -6.66 -5.20
N LEU A 180 22.90 -7.31 -4.17
CA LEU A 180 21.46 -7.33 -3.95
C LEU A 180 20.92 -5.93 -3.63
N ASN A 181 21.61 -5.16 -2.80
CA ASN A 181 21.22 -3.79 -2.49
C ASN A 181 21.31 -2.88 -3.72
N ASP A 182 22.38 -3.00 -4.53
CA ASP A 182 22.54 -2.21 -5.74
C ASP A 182 21.49 -2.56 -6.81
N ALA A 183 21.05 -3.82 -6.84
CA ALA A 183 20.03 -4.28 -7.80
C ALA A 183 18.60 -3.96 -7.37
N PHE A 184 18.23 -4.19 -6.12
CA PHE A 184 16.83 -4.16 -5.67
C PHE A 184 16.51 -3.02 -4.69
N ALA A 185 17.54 -2.44 -4.03
CA ALA A 185 17.37 -1.25 -3.22
C ALA A 185 17.75 0.01 -4.01
N GLN A 186 17.06 1.11 -3.70
CA GLN A 186 17.41 2.41 -4.29
C GLN A 186 18.67 2.95 -3.58
N ARG A 187 19.80 2.94 -4.26
CA ARG A 187 21.05 3.49 -3.74
C ARG A 187 21.20 4.95 -4.13
N SER A 188 21.31 5.84 -3.15
CA SER A 188 21.73 7.21 -3.40
C SER A 188 23.21 7.23 -3.79
N VAL A 189 23.50 7.62 -5.02
CA VAL A 189 24.87 7.64 -5.58
C VAL A 189 25.47 9.03 -5.62
N SER A 190 24.64 10.07 -5.59
CA SER A 190 25.09 11.46 -5.59
C SER A 190 23.98 12.38 -5.06
N THR A 191 24.38 13.57 -4.67
CA THR A 191 23.48 14.66 -4.34
C THR A 191 23.85 15.88 -5.16
N ILE A 192 22.90 16.41 -5.91
CA ILE A 192 23.05 17.63 -6.68
C ILE A 192 22.46 18.76 -5.85
N TYR A 193 23.27 19.79 -5.62
CA TYR A 193 22.85 20.98 -4.91
C TYR A 193 22.55 22.09 -5.93
N ASP A 194 21.35 22.62 -5.86
CA ASP A 194 20.97 23.85 -6.56
C ASP A 194 20.74 24.97 -5.54
N SER A 195 20.65 26.21 -5.99
CA SER A 195 20.55 27.38 -5.13
C SER A 195 19.34 27.34 -4.17
N LEU A 196 18.29 26.62 -4.52
CA LEU A 196 17.02 26.53 -3.75
C LEU A 196 16.67 25.10 -3.32
N ASN A 197 17.29 24.06 -3.90
CA ASN A 197 16.89 22.67 -3.69
C ASN A 197 18.10 21.73 -3.68
N GLN A 198 17.86 20.58 -3.04
CA GLN A 198 18.79 19.46 -3.00
C GLN A 198 18.13 18.25 -3.68
N TYR A 199 18.78 17.71 -4.69
CA TYR A 199 18.29 16.55 -5.44
C TYR A 199 19.19 15.33 -5.18
N GLN A 200 18.61 14.24 -4.73
CA GLN A 200 19.32 12.97 -4.59
C GLN A 200 19.27 12.21 -5.92
N VAL A 201 20.43 11.84 -6.42
CA VAL A 201 20.54 10.93 -7.57
C VAL A 201 20.50 9.50 -7.04
N VAL A 202 19.48 8.77 -7.44
CA VAL A 202 19.26 7.39 -7.01
C VAL A 202 19.51 6.46 -8.19
N MET A 203 20.34 5.46 -7.98
CA MET A 203 20.62 4.40 -8.95
C MET A 203 19.89 3.13 -8.53
N GLY A 204 19.32 2.45 -9.50
CA GLY A 204 18.67 1.15 -9.34
C GLY A 204 18.57 0.45 -10.67
N VAL A 205 18.27 -0.82 -10.66
CA VAL A 205 18.00 -1.60 -11.87
C VAL A 205 16.68 -1.14 -12.48
N ALA A 206 16.64 -1.05 -13.83
CA ALA A 206 15.40 -0.66 -14.51
C ALA A 206 14.25 -1.62 -14.15
N PRO A 207 13.02 -1.13 -14.00
CA PRO A 207 11.89 -1.90 -13.47
C PRO A 207 11.67 -3.25 -14.13
N GLN A 208 11.82 -3.33 -15.46
CA GLN A 208 11.67 -4.57 -16.23
C GLN A 208 12.63 -5.69 -15.82
N TYR A 209 13.72 -5.35 -15.12
CA TYR A 209 14.73 -6.31 -14.64
C TYR A 209 14.60 -6.57 -13.12
N ALA A 210 13.67 -5.91 -12.42
CA ALA A 210 13.49 -6.05 -10.97
C ALA A 210 12.13 -6.63 -10.58
N GLU A 211 11.21 -6.82 -11.52
CA GLU A 211 9.80 -7.13 -11.24
C GLU A 211 9.50 -8.63 -11.01
N SER A 212 10.47 -9.51 -11.18
CA SER A 212 10.24 -10.96 -11.02
C SER A 212 11.38 -11.66 -10.27
N ALA A 213 11.07 -12.78 -9.62
CA ALA A 213 12.10 -13.64 -9.00
C ALA A 213 13.15 -14.13 -10.02
N ALA A 214 12.76 -14.30 -11.31
CA ALA A 214 13.69 -14.63 -12.40
C ALA A 214 14.72 -13.53 -12.69
N ALA A 215 14.54 -12.33 -12.17
CA ALA A 215 15.56 -11.28 -12.24
C ALA A 215 16.81 -11.63 -11.43
N LEU A 216 16.67 -12.43 -10.37
CA LEU A 216 17.79 -12.91 -9.57
C LEU A 216 18.76 -13.79 -10.38
N ASP A 217 18.25 -14.60 -11.30
CA ASP A 217 19.07 -15.47 -12.16
C ASP A 217 20.01 -14.71 -13.11
N ARG A 218 19.77 -13.41 -13.29
CA ARG A 218 20.57 -12.53 -14.15
C ARG A 218 21.65 -11.76 -13.39
N LEU A 219 21.58 -11.78 -12.06
CA LEU A 219 22.60 -11.14 -11.24
C LEU A 219 23.89 -11.95 -11.30
N GLN A 220 24.99 -11.24 -11.48
CA GLN A 220 26.33 -11.83 -11.46
C GLN A 220 27.15 -11.15 -10.38
N ILE A 221 27.87 -11.95 -9.62
CA ILE A 221 28.76 -11.48 -8.57
C ILE A 221 30.20 -11.66 -9.06
N SER A 222 30.97 -10.58 -9.04
CA SER A 222 32.38 -10.64 -9.41
C SER A 222 33.20 -11.25 -8.29
N GLY A 223 33.73 -12.43 -8.54
CA GLY A 223 34.65 -13.11 -7.64
C GLY A 223 36.10 -12.67 -7.83
N PRO A 224 37.06 -13.22 -7.06
CA PRO A 224 38.48 -12.99 -7.21
C PRO A 224 38.96 -13.33 -8.64
N GLY A 225 39.80 -12.46 -9.22
CA GLY A 225 40.28 -12.64 -10.58
C GLY A 225 39.29 -12.26 -11.70
N GLY A 226 38.14 -11.63 -11.36
CA GLY A 226 37.17 -11.17 -12.37
C GLY A 226 36.22 -12.27 -12.86
N VAL A 227 36.21 -13.42 -12.21
CA VAL A 227 35.26 -14.50 -12.53
C VAL A 227 33.83 -14.06 -12.13
N GLN A 228 32.91 -14.14 -13.09
CA GLN A 228 31.49 -13.85 -12.84
C GLN A 228 30.80 -15.13 -12.34
N VAL A 229 30.12 -15.02 -11.20
CA VAL A 229 29.37 -16.11 -10.57
C VAL A 229 27.89 -15.71 -10.54
N PRO A 230 26.98 -16.56 -11.05
CA PRO A 230 25.57 -16.30 -11.04
C PRO A 230 24.96 -16.40 -9.63
#